data_8d67bcc081d0ec05a55cd9cf2fa6a6f0
#
_entry.id   8d67bcc081d0ec05a55cd9cf2fa6a6f0
#
_cell.length_a   1.000
_cell.length_b   1.000
_cell.length_c   1.000
_cell.angle_alpha   90.00
_cell.angle_beta   90.00
_cell.angle_gamma   90.00
#
_symmetry.space_group_name_H-M   'P 1'
#
loop_
_entity.id
_entity.type
_entity.pdbx_description
1 polymer ?
#
loop_
_entity_poly.entity_id
_entity_poly.type
_entity_poly.pdbx_seq_one_letter_code
_entity_poly.pdbx_strand_id
1 'polypeptide(L)'
;MIPRHHISFAFGFATLFLSLIPGAATAGQTTGPVKVKSISLGLVSATSQKEIEAHFQNFVLYVARRLGSASTVEGNVVIVSTPLRMVKPLEEKKIDFYMESPYPTYLINKQGAAALLLRRWKSGMAEYRSLIFSKKDGETNRLEHLPGRMIAFEDPGSTSGYFLPKVLLLKKGFKLTEKPRPDAKVGPKEIGYVFASTDVNIVNLVLSKHVAAGAFSNDDYGALDGNRKADITILAQTDLFPRHLVSVRKDLDAAVRNRLKAVLLAMHQDEEGRTIMQKIDNTTQFDLLPGGEEIVRRKLVETFRPR
;
A
#
# COMPACT_ATOMS: atom_id res chain seq x y z
N MET A 1 -11.56 65.94 62.12
CA MET A 1 -10.34 65.33 62.69
C MET A 1 -10.08 64.06 61.86
N ILE A 2 -9.10 64.10 60.97
CA ILE A 2 -8.73 63.00 60.12
C ILE A 2 -7.24 62.75 60.36
N PRO A 3 -6.78 61.54 60.75
CA PRO A 3 -5.39 61.25 60.83
C PRO A 3 -4.84 60.73 59.47
N ARG A 4 -3.74 61.32 59.05
CA ARG A 4 -2.90 60.95 57.91
C ARG A 4 -2.13 59.67 58.22
N HIS A 5 -2.21 58.64 57.41
CA HIS A 5 -1.28 57.51 57.46
C HIS A 5 -0.25 57.63 56.30
N HIS A 6 1.01 57.57 56.64
CA HIS A 6 2.16 57.53 55.75
C HIS A 6 2.27 56.16 55.10
N ILE A 7 2.39 56.14 53.78
CA ILE A 7 2.69 54.92 52.99
C ILE A 7 4.17 55.00 52.62
N SER A 8 4.96 54.05 53.11
CA SER A 8 6.35 53.83 52.71
C SER A 8 6.38 52.97 51.50
N PHE A 9 7.03 53.48 50.43
CA PHE A 9 7.33 52.68 49.21
C PHE A 9 8.62 51.88 49.43
N ALA A 10 8.53 50.55 49.44
CA ALA A 10 9.69 49.68 49.37
C ALA A 10 9.92 49.28 47.87
N PHE A 11 11.07 49.70 47.33
CA PHE A 11 11.54 49.28 45.99
C PHE A 11 12.10 47.85 46.06
N GLY A 12 11.37 46.90 45.57
CA GLY A 12 11.85 45.53 45.38
C GLY A 12 12.52 45.39 44.01
N PHE A 13 13.85 45.15 44.00
CA PHE A 13 14.58 44.76 42.81
C PHE A 13 14.18 43.31 42.41
N ALA A 14 13.43 43.16 41.32
CA ALA A 14 13.18 41.87 40.74
C ALA A 14 14.32 41.52 39.77
N THR A 15 15.19 40.61 40.18
CA THR A 15 16.18 39.96 39.30
C THR A 15 15.51 38.96 38.39
N LEU A 16 15.44 39.31 37.10
CA LEU A 16 14.93 38.45 36.04
C LEU A 16 15.97 37.36 35.72
N PHE A 17 15.76 36.13 36.20
CA PHE A 17 16.51 34.95 35.73
C PHE A 17 16.02 34.55 34.35
N LEU A 18 16.81 34.91 33.35
CA LEU A 18 16.61 34.42 31.95
C LEU A 18 17.11 32.98 31.90
N SER A 19 16.20 32.00 32.04
CA SER A 19 16.51 30.58 31.79
C SER A 19 16.72 30.36 30.28
N LEU A 20 17.97 30.17 29.89
CA LEU A 20 18.30 29.62 28.57
C LEU A 20 17.74 28.20 28.51
N ILE A 21 16.66 28.00 27.73
CA ILE A 21 16.20 26.69 27.30
C ILE A 21 17.19 26.27 26.20
N PRO A 22 17.93 25.16 26.33
CA PRO A 22 18.73 24.65 25.24
C PRO A 22 17.77 24.24 24.12
N GLY A 23 17.82 24.95 23.00
CA GLY A 23 17.09 24.62 21.79
C GLY A 23 17.43 23.20 21.39
N ALA A 24 16.42 22.32 21.37
CA ALA A 24 16.52 21.02 20.73
C ALA A 24 16.95 21.26 19.28
N ALA A 25 18.17 20.85 18.95
CA ALA A 25 18.67 20.84 17.59
C ALA A 25 17.80 19.87 16.80
N THR A 26 16.80 20.39 16.09
CA THR A 26 16.14 19.69 15.01
C THR A 26 17.24 19.38 13.99
N ALA A 27 17.64 18.11 13.92
CA ALA A 27 18.52 17.62 12.87
C ALA A 27 17.89 18.01 11.52
N GLY A 28 18.44 19.06 10.90
CA GLY A 28 17.99 19.60 9.62
C GLY A 28 18.04 18.48 8.61
N GLN A 29 16.88 18.01 8.18
CA GLN A 29 16.79 17.07 7.06
C GLN A 29 17.35 17.81 5.86
N THR A 30 18.52 17.40 5.37
CA THR A 30 19.11 17.94 4.14
C THR A 30 18.19 17.58 2.99
N THR A 31 17.38 18.54 2.56
CA THR A 31 16.48 18.40 1.40
C THR A 31 17.19 18.72 0.07
N GLY A 32 18.49 19.00 0.11
CA GLY A 32 19.31 19.36 -1.04
C GLY A 32 19.64 18.17 -1.95
N PRO A 33 20.22 18.46 -3.14
CA PRO A 33 20.67 17.43 -4.08
C PRO A 33 21.68 16.46 -3.45
N VAL A 34 21.61 15.19 -3.80
CA VAL A 34 22.50 14.14 -3.30
C VAL A 34 23.44 13.64 -4.41
N LYS A 35 24.63 13.16 -4.02
CA LYS A 35 25.57 12.53 -4.95
C LYS A 35 25.18 11.05 -5.10
N VAL A 36 24.47 10.76 -6.19
CA VAL A 36 24.11 9.39 -6.56
C VAL A 36 24.28 9.24 -8.07
N LYS A 37 24.74 8.07 -8.54
CA LYS A 37 24.94 7.80 -9.98
C LYS A 37 23.65 7.30 -10.63
N SER A 38 22.90 6.50 -9.94
CA SER A 38 21.65 5.90 -10.44
C SER A 38 20.65 5.70 -9.32
N ILE A 39 19.39 5.58 -9.70
CA ILE A 39 18.28 5.14 -8.83
C ILE A 39 17.46 4.08 -9.57
N SER A 40 17.20 2.96 -8.93
CA SER A 40 16.54 1.82 -9.56
C SER A 40 15.22 1.49 -8.86
N LEU A 41 14.14 1.45 -9.65
CA LEU A 41 12.81 1.05 -9.23
C LEU A 41 12.58 -0.43 -9.49
N GLY A 42 12.16 -1.19 -8.47
CA GLY A 42 11.70 -2.57 -8.60
C GLY A 42 10.19 -2.66 -8.83
N LEU A 43 9.77 -3.54 -9.72
CA LEU A 43 8.36 -3.85 -9.98
C LEU A 43 8.15 -5.36 -10.02
N VAL A 44 6.98 -5.83 -9.56
CA VAL A 44 6.57 -7.23 -9.70
C VAL A 44 5.59 -7.35 -10.85
N SER A 45 5.94 -8.14 -11.87
CA SER A 45 5.02 -8.51 -12.96
C SER A 45 5.37 -9.86 -13.55
N ALA A 46 4.38 -10.72 -13.69
CA ALA A 46 4.51 -12.01 -14.39
C ALA A 46 4.30 -11.88 -15.91
N THR A 47 3.74 -10.76 -16.38
CA THR A 47 3.32 -10.55 -17.78
C THR A 47 3.72 -9.15 -18.27
N SER A 48 3.71 -8.95 -19.59
CA SER A 48 3.85 -7.61 -20.24
C SER A 48 5.00 -6.74 -19.74
N GLN A 49 6.19 -7.31 -19.53
CA GLN A 49 7.33 -6.61 -18.94
C GLN A 49 7.71 -5.32 -19.67
N LYS A 50 7.72 -5.33 -21.02
CA LYS A 50 8.09 -4.14 -21.81
C LYS A 50 7.10 -2.99 -21.66
N GLU A 51 5.82 -3.29 -21.59
CA GLU A 51 4.77 -2.27 -21.44
C GLU A 51 4.83 -1.63 -20.04
N ILE A 52 4.98 -2.46 -19.02
CA ILE A 52 5.15 -1.99 -17.64
C ILE A 52 6.41 -1.14 -17.51
N GLU A 53 7.53 -1.60 -18.07
CA GLU A 53 8.78 -0.86 -18.08
C GLU A 53 8.62 0.53 -18.71
N ALA A 54 7.98 0.62 -19.89
CA ALA A 54 7.74 1.89 -20.57
C ALA A 54 6.91 2.88 -19.74
N HIS A 55 5.88 2.41 -19.04
CA HIS A 55 5.07 3.26 -18.16
C HIS A 55 5.87 3.78 -16.96
N PHE A 56 6.67 2.95 -16.32
CA PHE A 56 7.44 3.34 -15.14
C PHE A 56 8.79 4.00 -15.44
N GLN A 57 9.30 3.91 -16.68
CA GLN A 57 10.57 4.54 -17.06
C GLN A 57 10.52 6.06 -16.88
N ASN A 58 9.45 6.73 -17.31
CA ASN A 58 9.29 8.17 -17.14
C ASN A 58 9.21 8.57 -15.66
N PHE A 59 8.60 7.73 -14.84
CA PHE A 59 8.51 7.94 -13.39
C PHE A 59 9.91 7.89 -12.74
N VAL A 60 10.69 6.85 -13.00
CA VAL A 60 12.02 6.73 -12.40
C VAL A 60 12.97 7.79 -12.91
N LEU A 61 12.87 8.22 -14.18
CA LEU A 61 13.64 9.34 -14.73
C LEU A 61 13.26 10.67 -14.08
N TYR A 62 11.98 10.91 -13.81
CA TYR A 62 11.53 12.08 -13.06
C TYR A 62 12.17 12.12 -11.66
N VAL A 63 12.14 10.98 -10.95
CA VAL A 63 12.78 10.85 -9.63
C VAL A 63 14.29 11.10 -9.74
N ALA A 64 14.97 10.45 -10.67
CA ALA A 64 16.41 10.57 -10.88
C ALA A 64 16.87 12.03 -11.08
N ARG A 65 16.20 12.78 -11.97
CA ARG A 65 16.50 14.20 -12.22
C ARG A 65 16.35 15.09 -10.98
N ARG A 66 15.48 14.71 -10.03
CA ARG A 66 15.22 15.50 -8.81
C ARG A 66 16.02 15.04 -7.59
N LEU A 67 16.69 13.90 -7.67
CA LEU A 67 17.62 13.45 -6.63
C LEU A 67 18.93 14.21 -6.68
N GLY A 68 19.56 14.33 -7.84
CA GLY A 68 20.86 14.96 -8.02
C GLY A 68 20.78 16.47 -8.34
N SER A 69 21.95 17.13 -8.31
CA SER A 69 22.12 18.52 -8.72
C SER A 69 22.27 18.72 -10.23
N ALA A 70 22.45 17.65 -10.97
CA ALA A 70 22.66 17.64 -12.41
C ALA A 70 21.88 16.52 -13.09
N SER A 71 21.63 16.67 -14.39
CA SER A 71 20.94 15.74 -15.27
C SER A 71 21.63 14.37 -15.49
N THR A 72 22.52 13.97 -14.59
CA THR A 72 23.43 12.82 -14.73
C THR A 72 23.03 11.60 -13.90
N VAL A 73 21.95 11.66 -13.12
CA VAL A 73 21.48 10.49 -12.38
C VAL A 73 20.67 9.60 -13.31
N GLU A 74 21.12 8.36 -13.47
CA GLU A 74 20.40 7.35 -14.26
C GLU A 74 19.18 6.84 -13.53
N GLY A 75 18.07 6.63 -14.25
CA GLY A 75 16.85 6.01 -13.73
C GLY A 75 16.62 4.66 -14.37
N ASN A 76 16.57 3.59 -13.58
CA ASN A 76 16.43 2.22 -14.07
C ASN A 76 15.15 1.57 -13.54
N VAL A 77 14.51 0.73 -14.36
CA VAL A 77 13.39 -0.15 -13.95
C VAL A 77 13.88 -1.59 -13.96
N VAL A 78 13.65 -2.31 -12.88
CA VAL A 78 13.98 -3.74 -12.73
C VAL A 78 12.72 -4.51 -12.45
N ILE A 79 12.33 -5.42 -13.36
CA ILE A 79 11.11 -6.21 -13.24
C ILE A 79 11.45 -7.62 -12.78
N VAL A 80 10.73 -8.09 -11.77
CA VAL A 80 10.81 -9.46 -11.26
C VAL A 80 9.45 -10.15 -11.38
N SER A 81 9.44 -11.47 -11.59
CA SER A 81 8.20 -12.19 -11.85
C SER A 81 7.36 -12.52 -10.62
N THR A 82 7.94 -12.45 -9.42
CA THR A 82 7.23 -12.69 -8.15
C THR A 82 7.79 -11.81 -7.02
N PRO A 83 6.99 -11.53 -5.97
CA PRO A 83 7.45 -10.70 -4.85
C PRO A 83 8.75 -11.19 -4.20
N LEU A 84 8.89 -12.49 -3.97
CA LEU A 84 10.10 -13.03 -3.33
C LEU A 84 11.36 -12.93 -4.21
N ARG A 85 11.22 -12.84 -5.52
CA ARG A 85 12.35 -12.57 -6.43
C ARG A 85 12.87 -11.13 -6.32
N MET A 86 12.16 -10.22 -5.66
CA MET A 86 12.63 -8.86 -5.37
C MET A 86 13.76 -8.83 -4.33
N VAL A 87 13.81 -9.81 -3.43
CA VAL A 87 14.71 -9.82 -2.27
C VAL A 87 16.18 -9.77 -2.70
N LYS A 88 16.60 -10.69 -3.56
CA LYS A 88 18.01 -10.77 -4.02
C LYS A 88 18.49 -9.49 -4.72
N PRO A 89 17.78 -8.91 -5.70
CA PRO A 89 18.17 -7.62 -6.28
C PRO A 89 18.22 -6.45 -5.29
N LEU A 90 17.41 -6.44 -4.23
CA LEU A 90 17.53 -5.46 -3.14
C LEU A 90 18.83 -5.64 -2.35
N GLU A 91 19.18 -6.88 -1.97
CA GLU A 91 20.43 -7.21 -1.28
C GLU A 91 21.67 -6.92 -2.14
N GLU A 92 21.59 -7.18 -3.45
CA GLU A 92 22.65 -6.88 -4.43
C GLU A 92 22.71 -5.40 -4.84
N LYS A 93 21.89 -4.52 -4.24
CA LYS A 93 21.82 -3.07 -4.56
C LYS A 93 21.46 -2.76 -6.01
N LYS A 94 20.82 -3.70 -6.71
CA LYS A 94 20.27 -3.51 -8.07
C LYS A 94 18.92 -2.80 -8.08
N ILE A 95 18.22 -2.81 -6.94
CA ILE A 95 16.98 -2.11 -6.70
C ILE A 95 17.15 -1.24 -5.45
N ASP A 96 16.80 0.04 -5.54
CA ASP A 96 16.87 1.00 -4.44
C ASP A 96 15.53 1.14 -3.73
N PHE A 97 14.44 1.11 -4.50
CA PHE A 97 13.09 1.19 -3.95
C PHE A 97 12.09 0.42 -4.83
N TYR A 98 10.94 0.10 -4.26
CA TYR A 98 9.85 -0.55 -5.00
C TYR A 98 8.49 -0.09 -4.48
N MET A 99 7.43 -0.35 -5.27
CA MET A 99 6.06 0.03 -4.95
C MET A 99 5.14 -1.18 -5.13
N GLU A 100 4.49 -1.62 -4.05
CA GLU A 100 3.61 -2.78 -4.07
C GLU A 100 2.40 -2.64 -3.15
N SER A 101 1.39 -3.48 -3.38
CA SER A 101 0.28 -3.64 -2.47
C SER A 101 0.71 -4.29 -1.13
N PRO A 102 -0.09 -4.22 -0.06
CA PRO A 102 0.34 -4.62 1.29
C PRO A 102 0.87 -6.05 1.42
N TYR A 103 0.26 -7.03 0.76
CA TYR A 103 0.69 -8.43 0.91
C TYR A 103 2.05 -8.73 0.25
N PRO A 104 2.30 -8.39 -1.01
CA PRO A 104 3.64 -8.46 -1.59
C PRO A 104 4.68 -7.68 -0.78
N THR A 105 4.33 -6.46 -0.32
CA THR A 105 5.22 -5.66 0.54
C THR A 105 5.60 -6.41 1.82
N TYR A 106 4.62 -7.05 2.48
CA TYR A 106 4.91 -7.90 3.64
C TYR A 106 5.86 -9.05 3.30
N LEU A 107 5.62 -9.75 2.18
CA LEU A 107 6.46 -10.88 1.76
C LEU A 107 7.92 -10.48 1.52
N ILE A 108 8.15 -9.31 0.92
CA ILE A 108 9.49 -8.78 0.63
C ILE A 108 10.15 -8.29 1.92
N ASN A 109 9.46 -7.42 2.68
CA ASN A 109 10.06 -6.74 3.84
C ASN A 109 10.34 -7.70 5.01
N LYS A 110 9.57 -8.78 5.18
CA LYS A 110 9.85 -9.78 6.21
C LYS A 110 11.18 -10.51 6.03
N GLN A 111 11.77 -10.50 4.82
CA GLN A 111 13.10 -11.04 4.57
C GLN A 111 14.23 -10.12 5.06
N GLY A 112 13.91 -8.89 5.49
CA GLY A 112 14.87 -7.96 6.08
C GLY A 112 15.64 -7.09 5.07
N ALA A 113 15.41 -7.26 3.76
CA ALA A 113 16.12 -6.52 2.71
C ALA A 113 15.61 -5.08 2.51
N ALA A 114 14.39 -4.76 2.92
CA ALA A 114 13.76 -3.45 2.71
C ALA A 114 12.99 -2.94 3.94
N ALA A 115 12.72 -1.64 3.95
CA ALA A 115 11.98 -0.91 4.97
C ALA A 115 10.92 -0.02 4.31
N LEU A 116 9.79 0.20 5.00
CA LEU A 116 8.71 1.06 4.51
C LEU A 116 9.16 2.52 4.49
N LEU A 117 8.71 3.28 3.47
CA LEU A 117 9.03 4.69 3.32
C LEU A 117 7.79 5.58 3.28
N LEU A 118 6.84 5.30 2.38
CA LEU A 118 5.66 6.12 2.11
C LEU A 118 4.46 5.24 1.77
N ARG A 119 3.27 5.87 1.79
CA ARG A 119 2.05 5.33 1.19
C ARG A 119 1.83 5.97 -0.19
N ARG A 120 1.36 5.18 -1.15
CA ARG A 120 0.98 5.62 -2.49
C ARG A 120 -0.54 5.55 -2.64
N TRP A 121 -1.15 6.62 -3.08
CA TRP A 121 -2.57 6.69 -3.38
C TRP A 121 -2.83 6.27 -4.82
N LYS A 122 -3.78 5.37 -5.01
CA LYS A 122 -4.22 4.94 -6.33
C LYS A 122 -5.68 5.35 -6.56
N SER A 123 -5.96 6.01 -7.69
CA SER A 123 -7.31 6.50 -8.03
C SER A 123 -7.95 7.37 -6.94
N GLY A 124 -7.14 8.22 -6.27
CA GLY A 124 -7.60 9.08 -5.18
C GLY A 124 -7.77 8.39 -3.83
N MET A 125 -7.49 7.08 -3.73
CA MET A 125 -7.65 6.32 -2.50
C MET A 125 -6.33 6.04 -1.80
N ALA A 126 -6.25 6.51 -0.54
CA ALA A 126 -5.15 6.24 0.36
C ALA A 126 -5.21 4.83 0.95
N GLU A 127 -6.41 4.37 1.23
CA GLU A 127 -6.72 3.09 1.86
C GLU A 127 -7.84 2.40 1.11
N TYR A 128 -7.84 1.08 1.17
CA TYR A 128 -8.83 0.24 0.55
C TYR A 128 -9.14 -0.98 1.42
N ARG A 129 -10.14 -1.73 1.04
CA ARG A 129 -10.55 -2.98 1.69
C ARG A 129 -10.96 -4.02 0.67
N SER A 130 -11.00 -5.28 1.09
CA SER A 130 -11.63 -6.34 0.32
C SER A 130 -13.12 -6.42 0.63
N LEU A 131 -13.89 -6.69 -0.41
CA LEU A 131 -15.32 -7.01 -0.35
C LEU A 131 -15.49 -8.45 -0.80
N ILE A 132 -16.15 -9.28 0.01
CA ILE A 132 -16.64 -10.61 -0.39
C ILE A 132 -18.06 -10.40 -0.87
N PHE A 133 -18.38 -10.87 -2.07
CA PHE A 133 -19.67 -10.63 -2.71
C PHE A 133 -20.24 -11.91 -3.34
N SER A 134 -21.53 -11.91 -3.56
CA SER A 134 -22.28 -12.94 -4.29
C SER A 134 -23.24 -12.31 -5.28
N LYS A 135 -23.87 -13.14 -6.10
CA LYS A 135 -25.01 -12.71 -6.93
C LYS A 135 -26.22 -12.42 -6.05
N LYS A 136 -26.90 -11.27 -6.26
CA LYS A 136 -28.00 -10.78 -5.43
C LYS A 136 -29.15 -11.78 -5.28
N ASP A 137 -29.59 -12.34 -6.39
CA ASP A 137 -30.71 -13.32 -6.41
C ASP A 137 -30.19 -14.76 -6.38
N GLY A 138 -29.01 -14.96 -5.75
CA GLY A 138 -28.42 -16.26 -5.54
C GLY A 138 -28.79 -16.87 -4.20
N GLU A 139 -28.51 -18.17 -4.04
CA GLU A 139 -28.73 -18.89 -2.77
C GLU A 139 -27.76 -18.46 -1.67
N THR A 140 -26.68 -17.73 -2.01
CA THR A 140 -25.64 -17.29 -1.09
C THR A 140 -25.84 -15.81 -0.80
N ASN A 141 -26.43 -15.46 0.33
CA ASN A 141 -26.68 -14.07 0.75
C ASN A 141 -26.01 -13.71 2.08
N ARG A 142 -25.22 -14.63 2.67
CA ARG A 142 -24.41 -14.44 3.87
C ARG A 142 -23.26 -15.45 3.88
N LEU A 143 -22.21 -15.18 4.67
CA LEU A 143 -20.99 -15.99 4.70
C LEU A 143 -21.25 -17.45 5.13
N GLU A 144 -22.21 -17.66 6.01
CA GLU A 144 -22.58 -18.98 6.53
C GLU A 144 -23.13 -19.93 5.45
N HIS A 145 -23.50 -19.41 4.28
CA HIS A 145 -23.93 -20.22 3.12
C HIS A 145 -22.78 -20.65 2.21
N LEU A 146 -21.52 -20.25 2.50
CA LEU A 146 -20.36 -20.61 1.67
C LEU A 146 -19.83 -22.04 1.85
N PRO A 147 -19.93 -22.71 3.04
CA PRO A 147 -19.52 -24.10 3.15
C PRO A 147 -20.23 -25.00 2.13
N GLY A 148 -19.44 -25.88 1.49
CA GLY A 148 -19.91 -26.73 0.40
C GLY A 148 -19.91 -26.05 -0.98
N ARG A 149 -19.50 -24.78 -1.09
CA ARG A 149 -19.54 -23.95 -2.30
C ARG A 149 -18.17 -23.42 -2.68
N MET A 150 -18.10 -22.90 -3.91
CA MET A 150 -16.88 -22.30 -4.49
C MET A 150 -16.89 -20.78 -4.34
N ILE A 151 -15.71 -20.20 -4.02
CA ILE A 151 -15.42 -18.77 -4.13
C ILE A 151 -14.30 -18.55 -5.15
N ALA A 152 -14.40 -17.49 -5.95
CA ALA A 152 -13.33 -17.06 -6.84
C ALA A 152 -12.47 -15.97 -6.20
N PHE A 153 -11.15 -16.13 -6.26
CA PHE A 153 -10.15 -15.14 -5.90
C PHE A 153 -9.37 -14.69 -7.14
N GLU A 154 -8.63 -13.60 -7.03
CA GLU A 154 -7.89 -13.01 -8.16
C GLU A 154 -6.66 -13.84 -8.53
N ASP A 155 -5.61 -13.75 -7.74
CA ASP A 155 -4.35 -14.47 -7.88
C ASP A 155 -3.65 -14.63 -6.51
N PRO A 156 -2.66 -15.52 -6.38
CA PRO A 156 -1.98 -15.77 -5.11
C PRO A 156 -1.23 -14.57 -4.52
N GLY A 157 -0.90 -13.56 -5.32
CA GLY A 157 -0.20 -12.33 -4.90
C GLY A 157 -1.16 -11.19 -4.53
N SER A 158 -2.45 -11.31 -4.87
CA SER A 158 -3.40 -10.23 -4.63
C SER A 158 -3.71 -10.02 -3.15
N THR A 159 -3.58 -8.77 -2.70
CA THR A 159 -3.93 -8.38 -1.33
C THR A 159 -5.46 -8.41 -1.12
N SER A 160 -6.22 -7.67 -1.94
CA SER A 160 -7.68 -7.51 -1.78
C SER A 160 -8.49 -8.59 -2.45
N GLY A 161 -8.01 -9.12 -3.58
CA GLY A 161 -8.69 -10.18 -4.32
C GLY A 161 -8.43 -11.59 -3.78
N TYR A 162 -7.49 -11.77 -2.84
CA TYR A 162 -7.21 -13.08 -2.25
C TYR A 162 -6.88 -13.04 -0.78
N PHE A 163 -5.79 -12.33 -0.38
CA PHE A 163 -5.24 -12.58 0.97
C PHE A 163 -6.12 -12.03 2.09
N LEU A 164 -6.59 -10.80 1.96
CA LEU A 164 -7.48 -10.19 2.97
C LEU A 164 -8.79 -10.96 3.15
N PRO A 165 -9.53 -11.30 2.08
CA PRO A 165 -10.77 -12.08 2.23
C PRO A 165 -10.51 -13.50 2.77
N LYS A 166 -9.42 -14.15 2.37
CA LYS A 166 -8.99 -15.44 2.93
C LYS A 166 -8.77 -15.34 4.44
N VAL A 167 -8.01 -14.34 4.91
CA VAL A 167 -7.77 -14.13 6.34
C VAL A 167 -9.06 -13.85 7.09
N LEU A 168 -9.98 -13.07 6.53
CA LEU A 168 -11.29 -12.81 7.11
C LEU A 168 -12.09 -14.11 7.29
N LEU A 169 -12.16 -14.95 6.26
CA LEU A 169 -12.87 -16.24 6.30
C LEU A 169 -12.24 -17.21 7.32
N LEU A 170 -10.90 -17.31 7.33
CA LEU A 170 -10.18 -18.14 8.33
C LEU A 170 -10.42 -17.66 9.77
N LYS A 171 -10.40 -16.34 10.02
CA LYS A 171 -10.71 -15.77 11.34
C LYS A 171 -12.14 -16.06 11.80
N LYS A 172 -13.07 -16.22 10.86
CA LYS A 172 -14.46 -16.63 11.15
C LYS A 172 -14.64 -18.14 11.29
N GLY A 173 -13.56 -18.92 11.25
CA GLY A 173 -13.58 -20.37 11.46
C GLY A 173 -13.86 -21.19 10.20
N PHE A 174 -13.95 -20.58 9.02
CA PHE A 174 -14.14 -21.33 7.78
C PHE A 174 -12.83 -22.01 7.35
N LYS A 175 -12.96 -23.25 6.83
CA LYS A 175 -11.88 -23.98 6.19
C LYS A 175 -11.88 -23.67 4.69
N LEU A 176 -10.74 -23.28 4.13
CA LEU A 176 -10.58 -23.03 2.69
C LEU A 176 -9.68 -24.08 2.04
N THR A 177 -10.10 -24.57 0.88
CA THR A 177 -9.36 -25.58 0.11
C THR A 177 -9.28 -25.15 -1.36
N GLU A 178 -8.06 -25.03 -1.89
CA GLU A 178 -7.86 -24.75 -3.30
C GLU A 178 -8.40 -25.89 -4.16
N LYS A 179 -9.03 -25.57 -5.28
CA LYS A 179 -9.58 -26.50 -6.23
C LYS A 179 -9.06 -26.20 -7.64
N PRO A 180 -8.90 -27.21 -8.48
CA PRO A 180 -8.32 -27.02 -9.82
C PRO A 180 -9.24 -26.28 -10.81
N ARG A 181 -10.56 -26.27 -10.55
CA ARG A 181 -11.58 -25.68 -11.45
C ARG A 181 -12.86 -25.32 -10.69
N PRO A 182 -13.69 -24.38 -11.21
CA PRO A 182 -14.88 -23.87 -10.55
C PRO A 182 -15.96 -24.92 -10.23
N ASP A 183 -16.07 -25.96 -11.05
CA ASP A 183 -17.06 -27.05 -10.89
C ASP A 183 -16.56 -28.25 -10.07
N ALA A 184 -15.37 -28.15 -9.46
CA ALA A 184 -14.83 -29.22 -8.62
C ALA A 184 -15.68 -29.41 -7.36
N LYS A 185 -15.80 -30.67 -6.92
CA LYS A 185 -16.53 -31.00 -5.68
C LYS A 185 -15.92 -30.33 -4.47
N VAL A 186 -16.77 -29.71 -3.66
CA VAL A 186 -16.42 -29.09 -2.37
C VAL A 186 -17.05 -29.88 -1.25
N GLY A 187 -16.27 -30.20 -0.22
CA GLY A 187 -16.76 -30.87 0.97
C GLY A 187 -17.75 -29.98 1.76
N PRO A 188 -18.77 -30.52 2.41
CA PRO A 188 -19.84 -29.74 3.02
C PRO A 188 -19.39 -28.83 4.17
N LYS A 189 -18.19 -29.03 4.72
CA LYS A 189 -17.63 -28.26 5.84
C LYS A 189 -16.47 -27.34 5.40
N GLU A 190 -16.20 -27.23 4.11
CA GLU A 190 -15.13 -26.38 3.58
C GLU A 190 -15.67 -25.42 2.51
N ILE A 191 -14.97 -24.33 2.26
CA ILE A 191 -15.18 -23.45 1.12
C ILE A 191 -14.09 -23.81 0.10
N GLY A 192 -14.49 -24.26 -1.10
CA GLY A 192 -13.57 -24.42 -2.19
C GLY A 192 -13.19 -23.06 -2.80
N TYR A 193 -11.97 -22.90 -3.29
CA TYR A 193 -11.63 -21.69 -4.01
C TYR A 193 -10.81 -21.96 -5.27
N VAL A 194 -10.93 -21.04 -6.25
CA VAL A 194 -10.15 -21.02 -7.49
C VAL A 194 -9.61 -19.61 -7.72
N PHE A 195 -8.55 -19.52 -8.54
CA PHE A 195 -8.02 -18.26 -9.04
C PHE A 195 -8.59 -17.94 -10.42
N ALA A 196 -9.10 -16.71 -10.59
CA ALA A 196 -9.73 -16.22 -11.80
C ALA A 196 -8.85 -15.24 -12.59
N SER A 197 -7.67 -14.92 -12.10
CA SER A 197 -6.65 -14.04 -12.67
C SER A 197 -6.99 -12.53 -12.70
N THR A 198 -8.27 -12.16 -12.80
CA THR A 198 -8.69 -10.74 -12.81
C THR A 198 -10.01 -10.56 -12.07
N ASP A 199 -10.25 -9.34 -11.57
CA ASP A 199 -11.52 -8.91 -10.96
C ASP A 199 -12.71 -9.07 -11.93
N VAL A 200 -12.52 -8.76 -13.20
CA VAL A 200 -13.54 -8.95 -14.25
C VAL A 200 -13.96 -10.41 -14.37
N ASN A 201 -12.99 -11.34 -14.37
CA ASN A 201 -13.28 -12.77 -14.41
C ASN A 201 -14.00 -13.26 -13.15
N ILE A 202 -13.62 -12.74 -11.97
CA ILE A 202 -14.32 -13.05 -10.71
C ILE A 202 -15.78 -12.65 -10.82
N VAL A 203 -16.07 -11.41 -11.25
CA VAL A 203 -17.44 -10.93 -11.41
C VAL A 203 -18.22 -11.81 -12.40
N ASN A 204 -17.63 -12.15 -13.54
CA ASN A 204 -18.26 -13.01 -14.54
C ASN A 204 -18.60 -14.40 -13.98
N LEU A 205 -17.67 -15.05 -13.26
CA LEU A 205 -17.91 -16.36 -12.63
C LEU A 205 -19.04 -16.32 -11.60
N VAL A 206 -19.13 -15.25 -10.81
CA VAL A 206 -20.21 -15.08 -9.82
C VAL A 206 -21.56 -14.82 -10.49
N LEU A 207 -21.62 -13.88 -11.44
CA LEU A 207 -22.88 -13.49 -12.09
C LEU A 207 -23.43 -14.61 -12.97
N SER A 208 -22.56 -15.44 -13.59
CA SER A 208 -22.94 -16.65 -14.33
C SER A 208 -23.20 -17.87 -13.45
N LYS A 209 -23.10 -17.74 -12.11
CA LYS A 209 -23.31 -18.81 -11.10
C LYS A 209 -22.35 -20.00 -11.22
N HIS A 210 -21.18 -19.83 -11.82
CA HIS A 210 -20.12 -20.85 -11.83
C HIS A 210 -19.46 -20.99 -10.45
N VAL A 211 -19.47 -19.91 -9.67
CA VAL A 211 -19.07 -19.91 -8.25
C VAL A 211 -20.14 -19.18 -7.42
N ALA A 212 -20.20 -19.49 -6.14
CA ALA A 212 -21.19 -18.88 -5.23
C ALA A 212 -20.82 -17.46 -4.79
N ALA A 213 -19.53 -17.14 -4.75
CA ALA A 213 -19.04 -15.85 -4.30
C ALA A 213 -17.71 -15.50 -4.98
N GLY A 214 -17.31 -14.25 -4.83
CA GLY A 214 -16.01 -13.74 -5.23
C GLY A 214 -15.49 -12.70 -4.25
N ALA A 215 -14.26 -12.23 -4.45
CA ALA A 215 -13.69 -11.15 -3.69
C ALA A 215 -12.89 -10.20 -4.58
N PHE A 216 -13.03 -8.89 -4.33
CA PHE A 216 -12.32 -7.81 -5.01
C PHE A 216 -12.11 -6.62 -4.06
N SER A 217 -11.47 -5.56 -4.54
CA SER A 217 -11.34 -4.34 -3.76
C SER A 217 -12.60 -3.46 -3.83
N ASN A 218 -12.75 -2.54 -2.88
CA ASN A 218 -13.83 -1.55 -2.94
C ASN A 218 -13.69 -0.57 -4.11
N ASP A 219 -12.47 -0.37 -4.65
CA ASP A 219 -12.25 0.43 -5.86
C ASP A 219 -12.68 -0.34 -7.12
N ASP A 220 -12.39 -1.64 -7.23
CA ASP A 220 -12.90 -2.48 -8.32
C ASP A 220 -14.44 -2.50 -8.31
N TYR A 221 -15.06 -2.64 -7.12
CA TYR A 221 -16.51 -2.49 -6.98
C TYR A 221 -16.98 -1.10 -7.44
N GLY A 222 -16.25 -0.04 -7.06
CA GLY A 222 -16.53 1.33 -7.46
C GLY A 222 -16.52 1.52 -8.98
N ALA A 223 -15.66 0.80 -9.68
CA ALA A 223 -15.49 0.86 -11.15
C ALA A 223 -16.54 0.06 -11.95
N LEU A 224 -17.30 -0.84 -11.31
CA LEU A 224 -18.37 -1.58 -11.98
C LEU A 224 -19.46 -0.63 -12.50
N ASP A 225 -20.06 -0.99 -13.63
CA ASP A 225 -21.26 -0.32 -14.12
C ASP A 225 -22.47 -0.56 -13.19
N GLY A 226 -23.50 0.27 -13.36
CA GLY A 226 -24.70 0.25 -12.50
C GLY A 226 -25.45 -1.09 -12.52
N ASN A 227 -25.51 -1.75 -13.66
CA ASN A 227 -26.21 -3.03 -13.79
C ASN A 227 -25.51 -4.13 -13.01
N ARG A 228 -24.18 -4.25 -13.19
CA ARG A 228 -23.39 -5.23 -12.45
C ARG A 228 -23.42 -4.98 -10.94
N LYS A 229 -23.38 -3.71 -10.50
CA LYS A 229 -23.57 -3.35 -9.08
C LYS A 229 -24.92 -3.77 -8.54
N ALA A 230 -25.99 -3.58 -9.33
CA ALA A 230 -27.34 -3.95 -8.93
C ALA A 230 -27.53 -5.47 -8.75
N ASP A 231 -26.73 -6.27 -9.45
CA ASP A 231 -26.76 -7.74 -9.41
C ASP A 231 -25.86 -8.35 -8.31
N ILE A 232 -25.18 -7.52 -7.52
CA ILE A 232 -24.24 -7.96 -6.48
C ILE A 232 -24.80 -7.68 -5.08
N THR A 233 -24.60 -8.62 -4.17
CA THR A 233 -24.76 -8.47 -2.72
C THR A 233 -23.41 -8.60 -2.04
N ILE A 234 -23.04 -7.60 -1.20
CA ILE A 234 -21.83 -7.66 -0.39
C ILE A 234 -22.13 -8.49 0.87
N LEU A 235 -21.41 -9.59 1.02
CA LEU A 235 -21.53 -10.52 2.16
C LEU A 235 -20.70 -10.09 3.35
N ALA A 236 -19.51 -9.53 3.10
CA ALA A 236 -18.59 -9.06 4.13
C ALA A 236 -17.56 -8.09 3.56
N GLN A 237 -16.93 -7.33 4.44
CA GLN A 237 -15.82 -6.44 4.13
C GLN A 237 -14.73 -6.57 5.18
N THR A 238 -13.48 -6.37 4.77
CA THR A 238 -12.33 -6.36 5.68
C THR A 238 -12.09 -4.97 6.25
N ASP A 239 -11.17 -4.86 7.21
CA ASP A 239 -10.63 -3.59 7.65
C ASP A 239 -9.92 -2.87 6.50
N LEU A 240 -9.76 -1.54 6.65
CA LEU A 240 -9.00 -0.71 5.72
C LEU A 240 -7.49 -0.99 5.84
N PHE A 241 -6.83 -1.01 4.69
CA PHE A 241 -5.37 -1.12 4.55
C PHE A 241 -4.84 0.00 3.66
N PRO A 242 -3.59 0.45 3.84
CA PRO A 242 -2.94 1.33 2.88
C PRO A 242 -3.06 0.76 1.47
N ARG A 243 -3.39 1.62 0.48
CA ARG A 243 -3.68 1.14 -0.89
C ARG A 243 -2.46 0.53 -1.54
N HIS A 244 -1.33 1.24 -1.53
CA HIS A 244 -0.02 0.77 -1.92
C HIS A 244 1.05 1.34 -0.99
N LEU A 245 2.20 0.70 -0.95
CA LEU A 245 3.32 1.07 -0.10
C LEU A 245 4.58 1.24 -0.95
N VAL A 246 5.36 2.25 -0.63
CA VAL A 246 6.72 2.42 -1.14
C VAL A 246 7.68 1.90 -0.08
N SER A 247 8.60 1.05 -0.48
CA SER A 247 9.69 0.56 0.36
C SER A 247 11.04 0.85 -0.28
N VAL A 248 12.05 1.03 0.53
CA VAL A 248 13.45 1.22 0.11
C VAL A 248 14.32 0.10 0.63
N ARG A 249 15.40 -0.25 -0.09
CA ARG A 249 16.40 -1.19 0.46
C ARG A 249 16.95 -0.65 1.78
N LYS A 250 17.19 -1.55 2.72
CA LYS A 250 17.44 -1.18 4.12
C LYS A 250 18.75 -0.40 4.32
N ASP A 251 19.75 -0.67 3.49
CA ASP A 251 21.07 -0.04 3.51
C ASP A 251 21.20 1.17 2.56
N LEU A 252 20.07 1.68 2.03
CA LEU A 252 20.08 2.90 1.22
C LEU A 252 20.58 4.07 2.05
N ASP A 253 21.54 4.81 1.49
CA ASP A 253 22.09 6.02 2.13
C ASP A 253 20.99 6.94 2.64
N ALA A 254 21.15 7.46 3.86
CA ALA A 254 20.12 8.25 4.53
C ALA A 254 19.78 9.54 3.79
N ALA A 255 20.76 10.20 3.16
CA ALA A 255 20.52 11.42 2.39
C ALA A 255 19.75 11.09 1.11
N VAL A 256 20.08 9.99 0.42
CA VAL A 256 19.34 9.50 -0.75
C VAL A 256 17.91 9.14 -0.37
N ARG A 257 17.71 8.40 0.73
CA ARG A 257 16.38 8.04 1.25
C ARG A 257 15.54 9.28 1.54
N ASN A 258 16.09 10.25 2.26
CA ASN A 258 15.38 11.48 2.62
C ASN A 258 15.04 12.32 1.39
N ARG A 259 15.97 12.41 0.42
CA ARG A 259 15.72 13.13 -0.82
C ARG A 259 14.68 12.43 -1.68
N LEU A 260 14.73 11.10 -1.84
CA LEU A 260 13.71 10.30 -2.52
C LEU A 260 12.32 10.53 -1.89
N LYS A 261 12.25 10.48 -0.56
CA LYS A 261 11.02 10.76 0.19
C LYS A 261 10.47 12.16 -0.12
N ALA A 262 11.31 13.18 -0.09
CA ALA A 262 10.91 14.55 -0.41
C ALA A 262 10.43 14.72 -1.86
N VAL A 263 11.13 14.10 -2.82
CA VAL A 263 10.74 14.13 -4.24
C VAL A 263 9.37 13.50 -4.45
N LEU A 264 9.11 12.31 -3.89
CA LEU A 264 7.84 11.63 -4.03
C LEU A 264 6.70 12.41 -3.36
N LEU A 265 6.91 12.94 -2.16
CA LEU A 265 5.90 13.75 -1.45
C LEU A 265 5.50 15.02 -2.21
N ALA A 266 6.43 15.63 -2.95
CA ALA A 266 6.18 16.85 -3.73
C ALA A 266 5.64 16.57 -5.14
N MET A 267 5.65 15.32 -5.62
CA MET A 267 5.42 15.01 -7.03
C MET A 267 4.04 15.46 -7.55
N HIS A 268 3.01 15.45 -6.70
CA HIS A 268 1.66 15.90 -7.05
C HIS A 268 1.55 17.43 -7.19
N GLN A 269 2.57 18.20 -6.77
CA GLN A 269 2.53 19.66 -6.75
C GLN A 269 2.88 20.28 -8.11
N ASP A 270 3.59 19.57 -8.99
CA ASP A 270 3.90 20.05 -10.34
C ASP A 270 3.15 19.28 -11.45
N GLU A 271 3.00 19.90 -12.62
CA GLU A 271 2.22 19.37 -13.73
C GLU A 271 2.87 18.12 -14.35
N GLU A 272 4.19 18.12 -14.52
CA GLU A 272 4.93 16.95 -15.02
C GLU A 272 4.72 15.75 -14.10
N GLY A 273 4.86 15.98 -12.77
CA GLY A 273 4.66 14.95 -11.76
C GLY A 273 3.27 14.37 -11.80
N ARG A 274 2.22 15.18 -11.86
CA ARG A 274 0.83 14.72 -11.97
C ARG A 274 0.57 13.90 -13.22
N THR A 275 1.09 14.37 -14.37
CA THR A 275 0.94 13.65 -15.66
C THR A 275 1.62 12.29 -15.63
N ILE A 276 2.81 12.18 -15.05
CA ILE A 276 3.53 10.92 -14.90
C ILE A 276 2.80 9.98 -13.93
N MET A 277 2.38 10.49 -12.78
CA MET A 277 1.66 9.69 -11.78
C MET A 277 0.37 9.10 -12.33
N GLN A 278 -0.39 9.84 -13.13
CA GLN A 278 -1.61 9.36 -13.75
C GLN A 278 -1.36 8.13 -14.66
N LYS A 279 -0.21 8.08 -15.34
CA LYS A 279 0.16 6.97 -16.24
C LYS A 279 0.63 5.73 -15.48
N ILE A 280 1.01 5.84 -14.21
CA ILE A 280 1.37 4.72 -13.35
C ILE A 280 0.21 4.36 -12.43
N ASP A 281 -0.70 3.53 -12.90
CA ASP A 281 -1.88 3.04 -12.17
C ASP A 281 -2.76 4.14 -11.56
N ASN A 282 -3.00 5.26 -12.23
CA ASN A 282 -3.75 6.38 -11.69
C ASN A 282 -3.26 6.82 -10.30
N THR A 283 -1.96 6.85 -10.10
CA THR A 283 -1.37 7.39 -8.86
C THR A 283 -1.72 8.88 -8.74
N THR A 284 -2.26 9.29 -7.58
CA THR A 284 -2.65 10.69 -7.37
C THR A 284 -1.71 11.44 -6.45
N GLN A 285 -1.13 10.75 -5.48
CA GLN A 285 -0.10 11.33 -4.60
C GLN A 285 0.64 10.27 -3.79
N PHE A 286 1.71 10.69 -3.15
CA PHE A 286 2.39 9.97 -2.08
C PHE A 286 2.25 10.74 -0.78
N ASP A 287 2.08 10.04 0.36
CA ASP A 287 2.03 10.66 1.68
C ASP A 287 2.76 9.83 2.74
N LEU A 288 2.81 10.36 3.95
CA LEU A 288 3.44 9.68 5.08
C LEU A 288 2.64 8.43 5.47
N LEU A 289 3.34 7.43 5.98
CA LEU A 289 2.72 6.24 6.55
C LEU A 289 1.84 6.62 7.75
N PRO A 290 0.58 6.19 7.79
CA PRO A 290 -0.33 6.53 8.88
C PRO A 290 0.18 5.98 10.22
N GLY A 291 0.45 6.88 11.16
CA GLY A 291 1.05 6.54 12.46
C GLY A 291 2.54 6.15 12.41
N GLY A 292 3.20 6.27 11.25
CA GLY A 292 4.62 5.96 11.05
C GLY A 292 4.90 4.52 10.62
N GLU A 293 6.18 4.25 10.32
CA GLU A 293 6.64 2.97 9.77
C GLU A 293 6.28 1.79 10.68
N GLU A 294 6.54 1.89 11.96
CA GLU A 294 6.38 0.78 12.92
C GLU A 294 4.91 0.35 13.04
N ILE A 295 3.96 1.30 13.03
CA ILE A 295 2.52 1.00 13.11
C ILE A 295 2.07 0.24 11.87
N VAL A 296 2.47 0.71 10.68
CA VAL A 296 2.11 0.03 9.42
C VAL A 296 2.78 -1.34 9.34
N ARG A 297 4.07 -1.46 9.68
CA ARG A 297 4.82 -2.72 9.71
C ARG A 297 4.13 -3.74 10.63
N ARG A 298 3.77 -3.35 11.84
CA ARG A 298 3.07 -4.21 12.80
C ARG A 298 1.73 -4.69 12.25
N LYS A 299 0.94 -3.78 11.68
CA LYS A 299 -0.34 -4.13 11.03
C LYS A 299 -0.18 -5.18 9.92
N LEU A 300 0.86 -5.03 9.08
CA LEU A 300 1.17 -6.03 8.03
C LEU A 300 1.50 -7.38 8.65
N VAL A 301 2.36 -7.42 9.67
CA VAL A 301 2.77 -8.66 10.35
C VAL A 301 1.59 -9.35 11.03
N GLU A 302 0.78 -8.63 11.80
CA GLU A 302 -0.39 -9.17 12.50
C GLU A 302 -1.46 -9.73 11.54
N THR A 303 -1.56 -9.12 10.36
CA THR A 303 -2.54 -9.55 9.36
C THR A 303 -2.04 -10.73 8.53
N PHE A 304 -0.80 -10.67 8.05
CA PHE A 304 -0.29 -11.58 7.03
C PHE A 304 0.60 -12.71 7.57
N ARG A 305 0.95 -12.70 8.85
CA ARG A 305 1.69 -13.80 9.46
C ARG A 305 0.84 -15.07 9.41
N PRO A 306 1.39 -16.20 8.87
CA PRO A 306 0.70 -17.50 8.93
C PRO A 306 0.40 -17.86 10.37
N ARG A 307 -0.81 -18.28 10.63
CA ARG A 307 -1.24 -18.89 11.90
C ARG A 307 -1.08 -20.39 11.81
#